data_6e4c1bcac3a8b0b15e1e1495dab550c1
#
_entry.id   6e4c1bcac3a8b0b15e1e1495dab550c1
#
_cell.length_a   1.000
_cell.length_b   1.000
_cell.length_c   1.000
_cell.angle_alpha   90.00
_cell.angle_beta   90.00
_cell.angle_gamma   90.00
#
_symmetry.space_group_name_H-M   'P 1'
#
loop_
_entity.id
_entity.type
_entity.pdbx_description
1 polymer ?
#
loop_
_entity_poly.entity_id
_entity_poly.type
_entity_poly.pdbx_seq_one_letter_code
_entity_poly.pdbx_strand_id
1 'polypeptide(L)'
;HTFPPAVALHRWMRDNLSNVLDMNLVETYAYTRKYERGAYLKAHSDRPSCEVSATICLNYKSDDNTPWKIWVQKDKNYVRLARGDGQDRFFEECQNIPHHQRKGVPITLEVGDVLLYQGPNAVHWRDTFLGDYSYHMFLHFVNHDGSLNHFDKFNKKYYGFENEGSANNRGALVF
;
A
#
# COMPACT_ATOMS: atom_id res chain seq x y z
N HIS A 1 15.66 -0.60 12.41
CA HIS A 1 16.42 0.62 12.08
C HIS A 1 15.53 1.54 11.25
N THR A 2 15.27 2.76 11.73
CA THR A 2 14.56 3.78 10.96
C THR A 2 15.46 4.27 9.82
N PHE A 3 14.96 4.23 8.59
CA PHE A 3 15.64 4.83 7.44
C PHE A 3 15.14 6.28 7.28
N PRO A 4 15.93 7.29 7.70
CA PRO A 4 15.46 8.67 7.78
C PRO A 4 14.84 9.22 6.48
N PRO A 5 15.37 8.92 5.27
CA PRO A 5 14.74 9.38 4.04
C PRO A 5 13.32 8.86 3.82
N ALA A 6 13.03 7.60 4.21
CA ALA A 6 11.68 7.06 4.09
C ALA A 6 10.70 7.72 5.06
N VAL A 7 11.16 8.03 6.28
CA VAL A 7 10.34 8.78 7.26
C VAL A 7 10.06 10.19 6.75
N ALA A 8 11.07 10.87 6.22
CA ALA A 8 10.91 12.22 5.65
C ALA A 8 9.94 12.20 4.46
N LEU A 9 10.07 11.23 3.56
CA LEU A 9 9.15 11.06 2.43
C LEU A 9 7.72 10.76 2.90
N HIS A 10 7.55 9.89 3.93
CA HIS A 10 6.23 9.56 4.46
C HIS A 10 5.52 10.80 5.02
N ARG A 11 6.23 11.62 5.81
CA ARG A 11 5.72 12.89 6.34
C ARG A 11 5.40 13.90 5.23
N TRP A 12 6.33 14.07 4.30
CA TRP A 12 6.12 14.96 3.15
C TRP A 12 4.89 14.54 2.33
N MET A 13 4.74 13.25 2.08
CA MET A 13 3.57 12.71 1.38
C MET A 13 2.28 12.94 2.18
N ARG A 14 2.28 12.73 3.51
CA ARG A 14 1.14 13.05 4.36
C ARG A 14 0.66 14.48 4.14
N ASP A 15 1.58 15.46 4.25
CA ASP A 15 1.23 16.88 4.17
C ASP A 15 0.66 17.25 2.80
N ASN A 16 1.28 16.74 1.73
CA ASN A 16 0.80 16.99 0.36
C ASN A 16 -0.53 16.29 0.07
N LEU A 17 -0.67 15.03 0.48
CA LEU A 17 -1.89 14.27 0.26
C LEU A 17 -3.06 14.78 1.10
N SER A 18 -2.81 15.27 2.32
CA SER A 18 -3.83 15.92 3.15
C SER A 18 -4.47 17.09 2.42
N ASN A 19 -3.65 17.91 1.74
CA ASN A 19 -4.15 19.04 0.95
C ASN A 19 -4.92 18.59 -0.31
N VAL A 20 -4.40 17.59 -1.03
CA VAL A 20 -5.01 17.11 -2.29
C VAL A 20 -6.33 16.40 -2.04
N LEU A 21 -6.43 15.64 -0.95
CA LEU A 21 -7.61 14.83 -0.63
C LEU A 21 -8.61 15.57 0.27
N ASP A 22 -8.27 16.78 0.75
CA ASP A 22 -9.03 17.51 1.77
C ASP A 22 -9.30 16.63 3.00
N MET A 23 -8.25 15.98 3.49
CA MET A 23 -8.29 15.04 4.60
C MET A 23 -7.18 15.33 5.60
N ASN A 24 -7.46 15.21 6.89
CA ASN A 24 -6.44 15.30 7.94
C ASN A 24 -5.74 13.93 8.09
N LEU A 25 -4.72 13.67 7.26
CA LEU A 25 -4.04 12.38 7.23
C LEU A 25 -3.02 12.24 8.36
N VAL A 26 -2.95 11.02 8.91
CA VAL A 26 -1.93 10.58 9.86
C VAL A 26 -1.25 9.34 9.32
N GLU A 27 0.08 9.28 9.43
CA GLU A 27 0.85 8.13 9.00
C GLU A 27 0.56 6.91 9.89
N THR A 28 0.41 5.73 9.28
CA THR A 28 0.33 4.47 10.02
C THR A 28 1.63 3.68 9.93
N TYR A 29 2.04 3.28 8.75
CA TYR A 29 3.34 2.62 8.52
C TYR A 29 3.76 2.73 7.06
N ALA A 30 5.06 2.51 6.83
CA ALA A 30 5.65 2.42 5.50
C ALA A 30 6.64 1.26 5.42
N TYR A 31 6.79 0.70 4.23
CA TYR A 31 7.82 -0.30 3.96
C TYR A 31 8.22 -0.28 2.50
N THR A 32 9.44 -0.78 2.23
CA THR A 32 9.94 -0.99 0.87
C THR A 32 10.05 -2.50 0.61
N ARG A 33 9.70 -2.92 -0.58
CA ARG A 33 9.80 -4.32 -0.98
C ARG A 33 10.50 -4.45 -2.32
N LYS A 34 11.46 -5.36 -2.37
CA LYS A 34 12.03 -5.90 -3.60
C LYS A 34 11.21 -7.11 -4.04
N TYR A 35 10.84 -7.14 -5.28
CA TYR A 35 10.28 -8.30 -5.95
C TYR A 35 11.28 -8.83 -6.97
N GLU A 36 11.36 -10.13 -7.10
CA GLU A 36 12.25 -10.83 -8.01
C GLU A 36 11.45 -11.62 -9.05
N ARG A 37 12.10 -12.14 -10.05
CA ARG A 37 11.50 -12.96 -11.10
C ARG A 37 10.60 -14.05 -10.50
N GLY A 38 9.40 -14.19 -11.04
CA GLY A 38 8.40 -15.14 -10.57
C GLY A 38 7.56 -14.63 -9.40
N ALA A 39 7.88 -13.46 -8.82
CA ALA A 39 7.03 -12.86 -7.80
C ALA A 39 5.67 -12.48 -8.38
N TYR A 40 4.63 -12.61 -7.58
CA TYR A 40 3.29 -12.15 -7.90
C TYR A 40 2.62 -11.60 -6.63
N LEU A 41 1.60 -10.79 -6.81
CA LEU A 41 0.78 -10.31 -5.72
C LEU A 41 -0.64 -10.84 -5.90
N LYS A 42 -1.08 -11.68 -4.96
CA LYS A 42 -2.45 -12.21 -4.99
C LYS A 42 -3.46 -11.07 -4.90
N ALA A 43 -4.63 -11.25 -5.51
CA ALA A 43 -5.72 -10.29 -5.40
C ALA A 43 -6.14 -10.15 -3.92
N HIS A 44 -6.12 -8.94 -3.41
CA HIS A 44 -6.46 -8.62 -2.01
C HIS A 44 -6.89 -7.17 -1.87
N SER A 45 -7.53 -6.85 -0.77
CA SER A 45 -7.67 -5.50 -0.25
C SER A 45 -6.80 -5.35 1.00
N ASP A 46 -6.35 -4.13 1.25
CA ASP A 46 -5.53 -3.84 2.41
C ASP A 46 -6.36 -3.81 3.70
N ARG A 47 -5.65 -3.89 4.81
CA ARG A 47 -6.26 -3.76 6.15
C ARG A 47 -6.74 -2.32 6.42
N PRO A 48 -7.62 -2.11 7.42
CA PRO A 48 -8.16 -0.78 7.74
C PRO A 48 -7.10 0.29 8.05
N SER A 49 -5.94 -0.07 8.59
CA SER A 49 -4.82 0.85 8.81
C SER A 49 -4.17 1.41 7.53
N CYS A 50 -4.62 0.96 6.37
CA CYS A 50 -4.23 1.42 5.04
C CYS A 50 -5.39 2.18 4.36
N GLU A 51 -6.17 2.97 5.13
CA GLU A 51 -7.34 3.69 4.61
C GLU A 51 -7.02 4.47 3.34
N VAL A 52 -5.88 5.16 3.35
CA VAL A 52 -5.26 5.75 2.17
C VAL A 52 -3.90 5.10 1.97
N SER A 53 -3.70 4.49 0.81
CA SER A 53 -2.45 3.84 0.42
C SER A 53 -1.81 4.54 -0.74
N ALA A 54 -0.49 4.71 -0.67
CA ALA A 54 0.34 5.19 -1.76
C ALA A 54 1.38 4.10 -2.13
N THR A 55 1.36 3.65 -3.37
CA THR A 55 2.39 2.75 -3.92
C THR A 55 3.27 3.52 -4.87
N ILE A 56 4.57 3.52 -4.62
CA ILE A 56 5.59 4.23 -5.40
C ILE A 56 6.47 3.22 -6.11
N CYS A 57 6.69 3.38 -7.41
CA CYS A 57 7.72 2.66 -8.14
C CYS A 57 9.07 3.32 -7.90
N LEU A 58 10.03 2.59 -7.33
CA LEU A 58 11.36 3.12 -7.03
C LEU A 58 12.38 2.78 -8.12
N ASN A 59 12.31 1.56 -8.63
CA ASN A 59 13.21 1.09 -9.69
C ASN A 59 12.72 -0.28 -10.18
N TYR A 60 13.07 -0.64 -11.43
CA TYR A 60 12.80 -1.96 -11.96
C TYR A 60 13.78 -2.33 -13.06
N LYS A 61 13.88 -3.63 -13.32
CA LYS A 61 14.54 -4.21 -14.49
C LYS A 61 13.71 -5.41 -14.93
N SER A 62 12.82 -5.17 -15.87
CA SER A 62 11.94 -6.17 -16.49
C SER A 62 12.51 -6.62 -17.84
N ASP A 63 12.05 -7.77 -18.34
CA ASP A 63 12.54 -8.34 -19.60
C ASP A 63 12.16 -7.51 -20.81
N ASP A 64 11.03 -6.81 -20.76
CA ASP A 64 10.50 -5.95 -21.83
C ASP A 64 10.72 -4.45 -21.58
N ASN A 65 11.49 -4.10 -20.56
CA ASN A 65 11.73 -2.72 -20.12
C ASN A 65 10.44 -1.93 -19.79
N THR A 66 9.35 -2.62 -19.45
CA THR A 66 8.12 -1.96 -18.97
C THR A 66 7.96 -2.14 -17.46
N PRO A 67 7.40 -1.14 -16.75
CA PRO A 67 7.12 -1.29 -15.33
C PRO A 67 6.14 -2.43 -15.05
N TRP A 68 6.33 -3.11 -13.93
CA TRP A 68 5.43 -4.17 -13.50
C TRP A 68 4.06 -3.62 -13.10
N LYS A 69 3.06 -3.91 -13.93
CA LYS A 69 1.69 -3.39 -13.78
C LYS A 69 1.05 -3.83 -12.46
N ILE A 70 0.33 -2.90 -11.86
CA ILE A 70 -0.62 -3.20 -10.80
C ILE A 70 -2.04 -3.15 -11.37
N TRP A 71 -2.84 -4.13 -11.05
CA TRP A 71 -4.24 -4.18 -11.43
C TRP A 71 -5.10 -3.73 -10.26
N VAL A 72 -6.05 -2.85 -10.53
CA VAL A 72 -7.00 -2.35 -9.53
C VAL A 72 -8.42 -2.61 -10.01
N GLN A 73 -9.25 -3.19 -9.17
CA GLN A 73 -10.64 -3.51 -9.51
C GLN A 73 -11.51 -2.27 -9.47
N LYS A 74 -12.35 -2.11 -10.50
CA LYS A 74 -13.32 -1.01 -10.61
C LYS A 74 -14.59 -1.21 -9.79
N ASP A 75 -14.98 -2.47 -9.55
CA ASP A 75 -16.28 -2.79 -8.98
C ASP A 75 -16.27 -2.67 -7.45
N LYS A 76 -16.92 -1.64 -6.94
CA LYS A 76 -17.06 -1.40 -5.50
C LYS A 76 -17.88 -2.47 -4.78
N ASN A 77 -18.67 -3.27 -5.49
CA ASN A 77 -19.49 -4.32 -4.87
C ASN A 77 -18.66 -5.51 -4.39
N TYR A 78 -17.53 -5.79 -5.02
CA TYR A 78 -16.60 -6.82 -4.57
C TYR A 78 -15.95 -6.50 -3.22
N VAL A 79 -15.85 -5.24 -2.86
CA VAL A 79 -15.20 -4.80 -1.61
C VAL A 79 -16.06 -5.05 -0.38
N ARG A 80 -17.37 -5.06 -0.52
CA ARG A 80 -18.29 -5.33 0.60
C ARG A 80 -18.18 -6.75 1.15
N LEU A 81 -17.73 -7.71 0.36
CA LEU A 81 -17.55 -9.10 0.76
C LEU A 81 -16.24 -9.33 1.53
N ALA A 82 -15.29 -8.42 1.43
CA ALA A 82 -13.96 -8.54 2.05
C ALA A 82 -13.90 -8.03 3.50
N ARG A 83 -15.00 -7.51 4.05
CA ARG A 83 -15.07 -6.99 5.42
C ARG A 83 -15.79 -7.97 6.33
N GLY A 84 -15.07 -8.61 7.24
CA GLY A 84 -15.59 -9.52 8.26
C GLY A 84 -14.96 -10.90 8.17
N ASP A 85 -15.60 -11.88 8.81
CA ASP A 85 -15.15 -13.28 8.87
C ASP A 85 -15.07 -14.00 7.50
N GLY A 86 -15.40 -13.29 6.41
CA GLY A 86 -15.30 -13.72 5.03
C GLY A 86 -14.04 -13.30 4.29
N GLN A 87 -13.06 -12.67 4.97
CA GLN A 87 -11.80 -12.25 4.32
C GLN A 87 -11.09 -13.42 3.62
N ASP A 88 -11.05 -14.57 4.28
CA ASP A 88 -10.43 -15.77 3.72
C ASP A 88 -11.20 -16.29 2.51
N ARG A 89 -12.53 -16.28 2.54
CA ARG A 89 -13.38 -16.65 1.41
C ARG A 89 -13.19 -15.75 0.19
N PHE A 90 -13.10 -14.46 0.43
CA PHE A 90 -12.86 -13.50 -0.66
C PHE A 90 -11.49 -13.69 -1.29
N PHE A 91 -10.46 -13.99 -0.49
CA PHE A 91 -9.14 -14.36 -0.98
C PHE A 91 -9.20 -15.60 -1.87
N GLU A 92 -9.92 -16.65 -1.44
CA GLU A 92 -10.08 -17.88 -2.21
C GLU A 92 -10.88 -17.66 -3.48
N GLU A 93 -12.00 -16.94 -3.42
CA GLU A 93 -12.83 -16.62 -4.58
C GLU A 93 -12.09 -15.76 -5.60
N CYS A 94 -11.37 -14.73 -5.17
CA CYS A 94 -10.57 -13.91 -6.07
C CYS A 94 -9.38 -14.67 -6.66
N GLN A 95 -8.81 -15.64 -5.96
CA GLN A 95 -7.72 -16.46 -6.48
C GLN A 95 -8.22 -17.49 -7.51
N ASN A 96 -9.44 -17.97 -7.35
CA ASN A 96 -10.06 -18.96 -8.24
C ASN A 96 -10.64 -18.33 -9.51
N ILE A 97 -10.81 -16.99 -9.57
CA ILE A 97 -11.21 -16.32 -10.81
C ILE A 97 -10.01 -16.31 -11.77
N PRO A 98 -10.11 -16.94 -12.94
CA PRO A 98 -9.06 -16.90 -13.94
C PRO A 98 -8.67 -15.45 -14.27
N HIS A 99 -7.40 -15.22 -14.50
CA HIS A 99 -6.83 -13.88 -14.70
C HIS A 99 -7.60 -13.05 -15.73
N HIS A 100 -7.99 -13.67 -16.86
CA HIS A 100 -8.74 -13.02 -17.94
C HIS A 100 -10.19 -12.66 -17.60
N GLN A 101 -10.73 -13.20 -16.51
CA GLN A 101 -12.08 -12.89 -16.02
C GLN A 101 -12.09 -11.83 -14.92
N ARG A 102 -10.91 -11.45 -14.39
CA ARG A 102 -10.79 -10.40 -13.40
C ARG A 102 -11.01 -9.04 -14.05
N LYS A 103 -12.03 -8.33 -13.61
CA LYS A 103 -12.37 -6.98 -14.12
C LYS A 103 -11.54 -5.92 -13.41
N GLY A 104 -10.27 -5.80 -13.77
CA GLY A 104 -9.37 -4.76 -13.25
C GLY A 104 -8.91 -3.78 -14.33
N VAL A 105 -8.42 -2.64 -13.89
CA VAL A 105 -7.69 -1.68 -14.72
C VAL A 105 -6.21 -1.88 -14.49
N PRO A 106 -5.42 -2.16 -15.52
CA PRO A 106 -3.97 -2.19 -15.38
C PRO A 106 -3.43 -0.77 -15.28
N ILE A 107 -2.59 -0.55 -14.29
CA ILE A 107 -1.91 0.73 -14.06
C ILE A 107 -0.42 0.47 -14.14
N THR A 108 0.25 1.25 -14.98
CA THR A 108 1.70 1.26 -15.11
C THR A 108 2.25 2.43 -14.32
N LEU A 109 3.28 2.20 -13.52
CA LEU A 109 3.95 3.22 -12.72
C LEU A 109 5.41 3.29 -13.16
N GLU A 110 5.80 4.38 -13.79
CA GLU A 110 7.20 4.68 -14.04
C GLU A 110 7.94 4.98 -12.73
N VAL A 111 9.27 5.02 -12.77
CA VAL A 111 10.06 5.35 -11.59
C VAL A 111 9.72 6.76 -11.08
N GLY A 112 9.27 6.83 -9.83
CA GLY A 112 8.81 8.06 -9.20
C GLY A 112 7.29 8.27 -9.25
N ASP A 113 6.56 7.53 -10.08
CA ASP A 113 5.10 7.58 -10.10
C ASP A 113 4.51 7.02 -8.81
N VAL A 114 3.39 7.61 -8.42
CA VAL A 114 2.64 7.26 -7.21
C VAL A 114 1.20 6.91 -7.58
N LEU A 115 0.75 5.72 -7.21
CA LEU A 115 -0.65 5.34 -7.23
C LEU A 115 -1.26 5.54 -5.86
N LEU A 116 -2.32 6.35 -5.80
CA LEU A 116 -3.15 6.52 -4.61
C LEU A 116 -4.43 5.69 -4.73
N TYR A 117 -4.77 4.99 -3.65
CA TYR A 117 -6.00 4.21 -3.59
C TYR A 117 -6.49 4.03 -2.14
N GLN A 118 -7.77 3.75 -2.00
CA GLN A 118 -8.35 3.37 -0.71
C GLN A 118 -8.06 1.89 -0.45
N GLY A 119 -7.02 1.59 0.32
CA GLY A 119 -6.52 0.24 0.52
C GLY A 119 -7.60 -0.79 0.89
N PRO A 120 -8.46 -0.56 1.90
CA PRO A 120 -9.54 -1.47 2.27
C PRO A 120 -10.65 -1.60 1.23
N ASN A 121 -10.74 -0.66 0.29
CA ASN A 121 -11.82 -0.56 -0.67
C ASN A 121 -11.42 -0.86 -2.11
N ALA A 122 -10.13 -1.01 -2.38
CA ALA A 122 -9.60 -1.28 -3.71
C ALA A 122 -8.94 -2.65 -3.75
N VAL A 123 -9.62 -3.65 -4.33
CA VAL A 123 -8.96 -4.93 -4.60
C VAL A 123 -7.92 -4.74 -5.67
N HIS A 124 -6.70 -5.18 -5.38
CA HIS A 124 -5.58 -5.02 -6.29
C HIS A 124 -4.69 -6.25 -6.30
N TRP A 125 -3.95 -6.44 -7.40
CA TRP A 125 -3.04 -7.57 -7.60
C TRP A 125 -1.97 -7.24 -8.63
N ARG A 126 -0.97 -8.10 -8.72
CA ARG A 126 0.04 -8.07 -9.78
C ARG A 126 0.23 -9.48 -10.31
N ASP A 127 0.38 -9.57 -11.62
CA ASP A 127 0.69 -10.80 -12.33
C ASP A 127 2.13 -11.25 -12.05
N THR A 128 2.50 -12.42 -12.50
CA THR A 128 3.86 -12.90 -12.35
C THR A 128 4.85 -11.92 -12.99
N PHE A 129 5.81 -11.48 -12.19
CA PHE A 129 6.86 -10.56 -12.63
C PHE A 129 7.88 -11.30 -13.52
N LEU A 130 8.13 -10.73 -14.68
CA LEU A 130 9.14 -11.18 -15.65
C LEU A 130 10.25 -10.13 -15.72
N GLY A 131 11.31 -10.35 -14.97
CA GLY A 131 12.43 -9.43 -14.88
C GLY A 131 13.37 -9.79 -13.75
N ASP A 132 14.45 -9.04 -13.59
CA ASP A 132 15.44 -9.29 -12.55
C ASP A 132 14.96 -8.77 -11.19
N TYR A 133 14.40 -7.56 -11.16
CA TYR A 133 13.87 -6.96 -9.93
C TYR A 133 12.85 -5.84 -10.19
N SER A 134 11.99 -5.62 -9.20
CA SER A 134 11.13 -4.44 -9.11
C SER A 134 11.06 -3.98 -7.65
N TYR A 135 11.40 -2.71 -7.40
CA TYR A 135 11.38 -2.09 -6.07
C TYR A 135 10.20 -1.16 -5.94
N HIS A 136 9.42 -1.36 -4.90
CA HIS A 136 8.29 -0.50 -4.56
C HIS A 136 8.36 -0.05 -3.10
N MET A 137 7.88 1.17 -2.86
CA MET A 137 7.62 1.67 -1.51
C MET A 137 6.12 1.81 -1.32
N PHE A 138 5.66 1.45 -0.14
CA PHE A 138 4.26 1.52 0.28
C PHE A 138 4.17 2.44 1.49
N LEU A 139 3.31 3.45 1.38
CA LEU A 139 3.03 4.42 2.43
C LEU A 139 1.55 4.35 2.77
N HIS A 140 1.24 4.25 4.06
CA HIS A 140 -0.13 4.08 4.51
C HIS A 140 -0.53 5.15 5.50
N PHE A 141 -1.78 5.60 5.39
CA PHE A 141 -2.35 6.68 6.18
C PHE A 141 -3.77 6.35 6.59
N VAL A 142 -4.23 7.00 7.64
CA VAL A 142 -5.65 7.06 8.04
C VAL A 142 -6.08 8.51 8.18
N ASN A 143 -7.37 8.77 8.00
CA ASN A 143 -7.93 10.07 8.30
C ASN A 143 -8.07 10.22 9.83
N HIS A 144 -7.40 11.22 10.41
CA HIS A 144 -7.50 11.53 11.83
C HIS A 144 -8.95 11.80 12.28
N ASP A 145 -9.72 12.44 11.44
CA ASP A 145 -11.11 12.81 11.72
C ASP A 145 -12.13 11.72 11.33
N GLY A 146 -11.61 10.59 10.80
CA GLY A 146 -12.41 9.46 10.35
C GLY A 146 -12.60 8.36 11.40
N SER A 147 -13.46 7.39 11.08
CA SER A 147 -13.75 6.23 11.95
C SER A 147 -12.57 5.28 12.15
N LEU A 148 -11.54 5.40 11.32
CA LEU A 148 -10.34 4.54 11.36
C LEU A 148 -9.16 5.22 12.07
N ASN A 149 -9.36 6.37 12.69
CA ASN A 149 -8.32 7.14 13.37
C ASN A 149 -7.60 6.36 14.49
N HIS A 150 -8.26 5.38 15.10
CA HIS A 150 -7.67 4.53 16.14
C HIS A 150 -6.49 3.69 15.63
N PHE A 151 -6.30 3.56 14.31
CA PHE A 151 -5.14 2.93 13.69
C PHE A 151 -3.91 3.84 13.62
N ASP A 152 -4.02 5.12 13.98
CA ASP A 152 -2.87 6.01 14.17
C ASP A 152 -1.88 5.46 15.20
N LYS A 153 -2.38 4.66 16.15
CA LYS A 153 -1.58 3.93 17.13
C LYS A 153 -0.58 2.95 16.52
N PHE A 154 -0.81 2.52 15.27
CA PHE A 154 0.18 1.75 14.52
C PHE A 154 1.46 2.56 14.30
N ASN A 155 1.31 3.82 13.95
CA ASN A 155 2.42 4.75 13.81
C ASN A 155 3.22 4.84 15.13
N LYS A 156 2.54 5.06 16.25
CA LYS A 156 3.16 5.13 17.58
C LYS A 156 3.92 3.86 17.94
N LYS A 157 3.34 2.69 17.64
CA LYS A 157 3.95 1.39 17.91
C LYS A 157 5.18 1.10 17.04
N TYR A 158 5.12 1.42 15.74
CA TYR A 158 6.17 1.05 14.78
C TYR A 158 7.22 2.13 14.58
N TYR A 159 6.88 3.40 14.74
CA TYR A 159 7.79 4.53 14.54
C TYR A 159 8.27 5.17 15.84
N GLY A 160 7.75 4.75 16.98
CA GLY A 160 8.18 5.25 18.29
C GLY A 160 7.77 6.69 18.59
N PHE A 161 6.71 7.19 17.95
CA PHE A 161 6.24 8.57 18.15
C PHE A 161 5.45 8.78 19.46
N GLU A 162 5.34 7.77 20.31
CA GLU A 162 4.63 7.92 21.61
C GLU A 162 5.30 8.90 22.58
N ASN A 163 6.56 9.27 22.30
CA ASN A 163 7.32 10.17 23.13
C ASN A 163 8.08 11.18 22.27
N GLU A 164 7.45 12.24 21.83
CA GLU A 164 8.17 13.40 21.32
C GLU A 164 9.05 14.12 22.37
N GLY A 165 9.14 13.53 23.58
CA GLY A 165 9.97 14.00 24.69
C GLY A 165 11.10 13.06 25.14
N SER A 166 11.24 11.86 24.59
CA SER A 166 12.34 10.95 24.98
C SER A 166 13.12 10.46 23.76
N ALA A 167 14.40 10.83 23.73
CA ALA A 167 15.36 10.54 22.66
C ALA A 167 15.68 9.04 22.46
N ASN A 168 14.93 8.11 23.04
CA ASN A 168 15.29 6.70 23.12
C ASN A 168 14.31 5.69 22.48
N ASN A 169 13.18 6.13 21.91
CA ASN A 169 12.27 5.21 21.24
C ASN A 169 12.57 5.14 19.73
N ARG A 170 13.33 4.12 19.36
CA ARG A 170 13.64 3.79 17.97
C ARG A 170 12.55 2.86 17.44
N GLY A 171 11.56 3.40 16.77
CA GLY A 171 10.60 2.61 16.01
C GLY A 171 11.30 1.86 14.85
N ALA A 172 10.95 0.62 14.63
CA ALA A 172 11.46 -0.16 13.52
C ALA A 172 10.64 0.14 12.25
N LEU A 173 11.29 0.62 11.20
CA LEU A 173 10.76 0.52 9.85
C LEU A 173 10.91 -0.92 9.39
N VAL A 174 9.82 -1.55 9.01
CA VAL A 174 9.85 -2.85 8.34
C VAL A 174 10.03 -2.57 6.85
N PHE A 175 11.22 -2.79 6.36
CA PHE A 175 11.55 -2.76 4.93
C PHE A 175 11.33 -4.12 4.33
#